data_b2e1ba383d7452a2e1e18d296d18a75e
#
_entry.id   b2e1ba383d7452a2e1e18d296d18a75e
#
_cell.length_a   1.000
_cell.length_b   1.000
_cell.length_c   1.000
_cell.angle_alpha   90.00
_cell.angle_beta   90.00
_cell.angle_gamma   90.00
#
_symmetry.space_group_name_H-M   'P 1'
#
loop_
_entity.id
_entity.type
_entity.pdbx_description
1 polymer ?
#
loop_
_entity_poly.entity_id
_entity_poly.type
_entity_poly.pdbx_seq_one_letter_code
_entity_poly.pdbx_strand_id
1 'polypeptide(L)'
;MVHTIQHQVVCISRNTSGLADMTESEFIRHEPCPDCGSSDALAVYTDGHTFCFSCQTRTAADKQENKLSMQTNVNFKGTAQRLNKRRISEQTCEKYKIYRDETYLRFPYFDGSGRIKGFKTKTKLKSFKYEGHTTDTLFGQHLFPNSGKRIVIFEGELDAASGYEAMNGWPMVSLPHGAASAKKDVQKQIPFLQGYQEIVLFFDKDDQGRKATEQVAAVLPQGTVKIAHLEDPYKDASDALQDNNPDAIR
;
A
#
# COMPACT_ATOMS: atom_id res chain seq x y z
N MET A 1 -3.73 -24.12 -41.43
CA MET A 1 -2.86 -23.29 -40.57
C MET A 1 -3.07 -21.84 -40.97
N VAL A 2 -3.79 -21.11 -40.16
CA VAL A 2 -4.09 -19.69 -40.39
C VAL A 2 -3.42 -18.92 -39.25
N HIS A 3 -2.40 -18.14 -39.60
CA HIS A 3 -1.70 -17.25 -38.66
C HIS A 3 -2.51 -15.96 -38.55
N THR A 4 -3.03 -15.70 -37.35
CA THR A 4 -3.61 -14.40 -37.01
C THR A 4 -2.53 -13.46 -36.55
N ILE A 5 -2.24 -12.44 -37.36
CA ILE A 5 -1.31 -11.36 -37.03
C ILE A 5 -2.09 -10.30 -36.27
N GLN A 6 -1.74 -10.08 -35.02
CA GLN A 6 -2.23 -8.93 -34.24
C GLN A 6 -1.48 -7.67 -34.69
N HIS A 7 -2.19 -6.72 -35.27
CA HIS A 7 -1.67 -5.40 -35.57
C HIS A 7 -1.77 -4.50 -34.31
N GLN A 8 -0.62 -4.22 -33.70
CA GLN A 8 -0.47 -3.08 -32.81
C GLN A 8 -0.40 -1.80 -33.69
N VAL A 9 -1.40 -0.96 -33.55
CA VAL A 9 -1.39 0.39 -34.14
C VAL A 9 -0.73 1.34 -33.16
N VAL A 10 0.54 1.68 -33.42
CA VAL A 10 1.26 2.74 -32.72
C VAL A 10 1.00 4.04 -33.49
N CYS A 11 0.19 4.93 -32.94
CA CYS A 11 0.07 6.30 -33.44
C CYS A 11 1.22 7.17 -32.89
N ILE A 12 2.22 7.42 -33.74
CA ILE A 12 3.29 8.40 -33.47
C ILE A 12 2.85 9.75 -34.03
N SER A 13 2.45 10.67 -33.19
CA SER A 13 2.40 12.09 -33.53
C SER A 13 3.63 12.81 -32.96
N ARG A 14 4.56 13.19 -33.85
CA ARG A 14 5.66 14.08 -33.49
C ARG A 14 5.13 15.51 -33.34
N ASN A 15 5.28 16.08 -32.15
CA ASN A 15 5.46 17.53 -32.03
C ASN A 15 6.48 17.83 -30.92
N THR A 16 7.48 18.55 -31.28
CA THR A 16 8.63 18.96 -30.50
C THR A 16 8.22 20.12 -29.58
N SER A 17 8.46 19.97 -28.31
CA SER A 17 8.81 20.96 -27.27
C SER A 17 8.00 20.75 -25.96
N GLY A 18 8.72 20.47 -24.87
CA GLY A 18 8.22 20.46 -23.51
C GLY A 18 8.06 19.04 -22.95
N LEU A 19 8.90 18.69 -21.97
CA LEU A 19 8.69 17.55 -21.08
C LEU A 19 7.34 17.75 -20.37
N ALA A 20 6.32 17.03 -20.83
CA ALA A 20 5.05 16.88 -20.14
C ALA A 20 4.98 15.46 -19.61
N ASP A 21 4.79 15.37 -18.33
CA ASP A 21 4.47 14.19 -17.54
C ASP A 21 3.40 13.35 -18.26
N MET A 22 3.78 12.19 -18.76
CA MET A 22 2.84 11.24 -19.39
C MET A 22 2.19 10.41 -18.29
N THR A 23 1.19 10.96 -17.63
CA THR A 23 0.26 10.15 -16.85
C THR A 23 -0.55 9.30 -17.83
N GLU A 24 -0.31 7.99 -17.85
CA GLU A 24 -1.11 7.04 -18.62
C GLU A 24 -2.57 7.11 -18.12
N SER A 25 -3.47 7.47 -19.04
CA SER A 25 -4.90 7.54 -18.74
C SER A 25 -5.49 6.14 -18.84
N GLU A 26 -6.11 5.66 -17.75
CA GLU A 26 -6.71 4.33 -17.67
C GLU A 26 -8.22 4.39 -17.91
N PHE A 27 -8.76 3.35 -18.55
CA PHE A 27 -10.21 3.19 -18.74
C PHE A 27 -10.90 2.92 -17.40
N ILE A 28 -12.02 3.62 -17.16
CA ILE A 28 -12.82 3.46 -15.93
C ILE A 28 -14.08 2.62 -16.19
N ARG A 29 -14.92 3.04 -17.16
CA ARG A 29 -16.22 2.43 -17.43
C ARG A 29 -16.80 2.84 -18.78
N HIS A 30 -17.85 2.15 -19.21
CA HIS A 30 -18.70 2.55 -20.32
C HIS A 30 -19.95 3.28 -19.81
N GLU A 31 -20.44 4.25 -20.59
CA GLU A 31 -21.64 5.02 -20.33
C GLU A 31 -22.46 5.21 -21.63
N PRO A 32 -23.77 5.56 -21.53
CA PRO A 32 -24.53 5.99 -22.69
C PRO A 32 -23.93 7.25 -23.34
N CYS A 33 -23.85 7.25 -24.66
CA CYS A 33 -23.34 8.41 -25.39
C CYS A 33 -24.46 9.44 -25.62
N PRO A 34 -24.30 10.70 -25.16
CA PRO A 34 -25.30 11.74 -25.35
C PRO A 34 -25.43 12.18 -26.82
N ASP A 35 -24.39 12.01 -27.64
CA ASP A 35 -24.35 12.50 -29.02
C ASP A 35 -25.00 11.54 -29.99
N CYS A 36 -24.87 10.23 -29.81
CA CYS A 36 -25.39 9.24 -30.74
C CYS A 36 -26.44 8.32 -30.13
N GLY A 37 -26.74 8.42 -28.85
CA GLY A 37 -27.75 7.61 -28.16
C GLY A 37 -27.36 6.14 -27.94
N SER A 38 -26.14 5.73 -28.24
CA SER A 38 -25.65 4.38 -27.91
C SER A 38 -25.68 4.16 -26.40
N SER A 39 -26.15 2.98 -25.96
CA SER A 39 -26.38 2.69 -24.55
C SER A 39 -25.10 2.50 -23.73
N ASP A 40 -23.94 2.15 -24.38
CA ASP A 40 -22.73 1.70 -23.71
C ASP A 40 -21.44 1.96 -24.50
N ALA A 41 -21.47 2.79 -25.57
CA ALA A 41 -20.29 2.99 -26.41
C ALA A 41 -19.37 4.12 -25.97
N LEU A 42 -19.74 4.90 -24.94
CA LEU A 42 -18.91 6.00 -24.42
C LEU A 42 -17.95 5.49 -23.34
N ALA A 43 -16.68 5.36 -23.67
CA ALA A 43 -15.62 5.05 -22.70
C ALA A 43 -15.22 6.30 -21.94
N VAL A 44 -15.14 6.18 -20.61
CA VAL A 44 -14.69 7.23 -19.66
C VAL A 44 -13.32 6.82 -19.10
N TYR A 45 -12.40 7.78 -19.02
CA TYR A 45 -11.02 7.57 -18.60
C TYR A 45 -10.65 8.38 -17.36
N THR A 46 -9.56 7.98 -16.67
CA THR A 46 -9.12 8.54 -15.39
C THR A 46 -8.74 10.01 -15.43
N ASP A 47 -8.31 10.52 -16.59
CA ASP A 47 -7.99 11.93 -16.81
C ASP A 47 -9.21 12.79 -17.17
N GLY A 48 -10.41 12.17 -17.20
CA GLY A 48 -11.67 12.84 -17.51
C GLY A 48 -11.98 12.95 -18.99
N HIS A 49 -11.10 12.50 -19.91
CA HIS A 49 -11.48 12.43 -21.31
C HIS A 49 -12.47 11.30 -21.56
N THR A 50 -13.29 11.44 -22.61
CA THR A 50 -14.20 10.39 -23.04
C THR A 50 -14.04 10.10 -24.53
N PHE A 51 -14.33 8.87 -24.93
CA PHE A 51 -14.34 8.45 -26.33
C PHE A 51 -15.52 7.54 -26.62
N CYS A 52 -16.33 7.89 -27.61
CA CYS A 52 -17.44 7.05 -28.05
C CYS A 52 -17.01 6.16 -29.22
N PHE A 53 -17.05 4.84 -29.05
CA PHE A 53 -16.71 3.88 -30.09
C PHE A 53 -17.76 3.79 -31.22
N SER A 54 -18.99 4.28 -30.98
CA SER A 54 -20.06 4.25 -31.98
C SER A 54 -20.00 5.45 -32.94
N CYS A 55 -19.91 6.68 -32.41
CA CYS A 55 -19.90 7.89 -33.25
C CYS A 55 -18.52 8.55 -33.34
N GLN A 56 -17.50 7.98 -32.68
CA GLN A 56 -16.12 8.45 -32.66
C GLN A 56 -15.93 9.86 -32.06
N THR A 57 -16.94 10.40 -31.38
CA THR A 57 -16.82 11.67 -30.66
C THR A 57 -15.84 11.50 -29.52
N ARG A 58 -14.89 12.44 -29.41
CA ARG A 58 -13.93 12.55 -28.32
C ARG A 58 -14.13 13.87 -27.60
N THR A 59 -14.31 13.81 -26.29
CA THR A 59 -14.27 14.97 -25.42
C THR A 59 -12.87 15.02 -24.82
N ALA A 60 -12.16 16.14 -25.01
CA ALA A 60 -10.88 16.35 -24.33
C ALA A 60 -11.13 16.44 -22.83
N ALA A 61 -10.15 16.01 -22.03
CA ALA A 61 -10.14 16.31 -20.61
C ALA A 61 -10.31 17.83 -20.45
N ASP A 62 -11.40 18.24 -19.83
CA ASP A 62 -11.59 19.66 -19.51
C ASP A 62 -10.42 20.07 -18.62
N LYS A 63 -9.55 20.95 -19.11
CA LYS A 63 -8.57 21.67 -18.31
C LYS A 63 -9.27 22.75 -17.45
N GLN A 64 -10.47 22.51 -17.01
CA GLN A 64 -10.86 23.04 -15.75
C GLN A 64 -10.00 22.30 -14.74
N GLU A 65 -9.10 23.05 -14.13
CA GLU A 65 -8.59 22.76 -12.82
C GLU A 65 -9.76 22.48 -11.86
N ASN A 66 -10.41 21.34 -12.03
CA ASN A 66 -10.87 20.59 -10.90
C ASN A 66 -9.56 20.12 -10.24
N LYS A 67 -8.85 21.07 -9.62
CA LYS A 67 -8.48 20.93 -8.25
C LYS A 67 -9.77 20.61 -7.46
N LEU A 68 -10.39 19.45 -7.72
CA LEU A 68 -10.72 18.60 -6.63
C LEU A 68 -9.34 18.30 -6.03
N SER A 69 -8.82 19.26 -5.26
CA SER A 69 -8.18 18.92 -4.04
C SER A 69 -9.21 18.01 -3.37
N MET A 70 -9.12 16.69 -3.62
CA MET A 70 -9.40 15.74 -2.60
C MET A 70 -8.37 16.05 -1.52
N GLN A 71 -8.53 17.21 -0.87
CA GLN A 71 -8.42 17.27 0.54
C GLN A 71 -9.40 16.18 0.98
N THR A 72 -8.90 14.95 1.02
CA THR A 72 -9.42 14.00 1.95
C THR A 72 -9.20 14.70 3.29
N ASN A 73 -10.14 15.59 3.63
CA ASN A 73 -10.43 15.96 4.99
C ASN A 73 -10.91 14.65 5.61
N VAL A 74 -10.00 13.69 5.73
CA VAL A 74 -10.17 12.58 6.64
C VAL A 74 -10.20 13.29 7.97
N ASN A 75 -11.41 13.54 8.47
CA ASN A 75 -11.66 14.27 9.71
C ASN A 75 -11.12 13.40 10.83
N PHE A 76 -9.81 13.52 11.01
CA PHE A 76 -8.99 12.67 11.83
C PHE A 76 -9.23 13.04 13.29
N LYS A 77 -9.73 12.08 14.05
CA LYS A 77 -9.86 12.17 15.50
C LYS A 77 -8.96 11.13 16.14
N GLY A 78 -8.20 11.55 17.13
CA GLY A 78 -7.32 10.68 17.91
C GLY A 78 -5.96 11.30 18.13
N THR A 79 -5.25 10.78 19.10
CA THR A 79 -3.88 11.18 19.47
C THR A 79 -2.96 9.96 19.46
N ALA A 80 -1.69 10.18 19.16
CA ALA A 80 -0.68 9.17 19.43
C ALA A 80 -0.58 9.03 20.95
N GLN A 81 -0.70 7.81 21.44
CA GLN A 81 -0.59 7.51 22.86
C GLN A 81 -0.11 6.09 23.06
N ARG A 82 0.51 5.86 24.20
CA ARG A 82 1.01 4.53 24.57
C ARG A 82 -0.08 3.45 24.48
N LEU A 83 0.25 2.34 23.85
CA LEU A 83 -0.61 1.16 23.80
C LEU A 83 -0.24 0.18 24.92
N ASN A 84 -0.72 0.46 26.15
CA ASN A 84 -0.30 -0.27 27.36
C ASN A 84 -0.39 -1.79 27.23
N LYS A 85 -1.51 -2.32 26.71
CA LYS A 85 -1.69 -3.77 26.51
C LYS A 85 -0.74 -4.37 25.49
N ARG A 86 -0.24 -3.57 24.57
CA ARG A 86 0.69 -3.96 23.52
C ARG A 86 2.16 -3.62 23.85
N ARG A 87 2.39 -2.90 24.95
CA ARG A 87 3.69 -2.39 25.38
C ARG A 87 4.41 -1.55 24.32
N ILE A 88 3.66 -0.96 23.40
CA ILE A 88 4.19 -0.03 22.42
C ILE A 88 4.20 1.36 23.04
N SER A 89 5.35 2.01 23.03
CA SER A 89 5.53 3.36 23.61
C SER A 89 4.78 4.43 22.84
N GLU A 90 4.56 5.56 23.50
CA GLU A 90 4.01 6.76 22.84
C GLU A 90 4.91 7.24 21.71
N GLN A 91 6.23 7.20 21.92
CA GLN A 91 7.23 7.58 20.92
C GLN A 91 7.13 6.75 19.63
N THR A 92 6.95 5.44 19.75
CA THR A 92 6.72 4.55 18.60
C THR A 92 5.38 4.88 17.94
N CYS A 93 4.32 5.13 18.71
CA CYS A 93 3.03 5.54 18.17
C CYS A 93 3.11 6.88 17.44
N GLU A 94 3.83 7.87 17.97
CA GLU A 94 4.06 9.17 17.33
C GLU A 94 4.86 9.02 16.02
N LYS A 95 5.92 8.21 16.04
CA LYS A 95 6.73 7.96 14.85
C LYS A 95 5.92 7.35 13.72
N TYR A 96 5.17 6.29 14.00
CA TYR A 96 4.32 5.61 13.01
C TYR A 96 3.00 6.34 12.74
N LYS A 97 2.70 7.38 13.52
CA LYS A 97 1.43 8.10 13.51
C LYS A 97 0.25 7.17 13.77
N ILE A 98 0.45 6.22 14.70
CA ILE A 98 -0.61 5.35 15.17
C ILE A 98 -1.47 6.14 16.14
N TYR A 99 -2.73 6.35 15.78
CA TYR A 99 -3.64 7.18 16.53
C TYR A 99 -4.74 6.37 17.19
N ARG A 100 -5.11 6.77 18.39
CA ARG A 100 -6.13 6.11 19.17
C ARG A 100 -7.17 7.10 19.67
N ASP A 101 -8.43 6.73 19.56
CA ASP A 101 -9.54 7.32 20.33
C ASP A 101 -10.21 6.24 21.21
N GLU A 102 -11.37 6.54 21.76
CA GLU A 102 -12.09 5.62 22.64
C GLU A 102 -12.52 4.33 21.95
N THR A 103 -12.74 4.36 20.63
CA THR A 103 -13.34 3.28 19.84
C THR A 103 -12.37 2.63 18.89
N TYR A 104 -11.46 3.42 18.31
CA TYR A 104 -10.67 3.03 17.15
C TYR A 104 -9.18 3.17 17.40
N LEU A 105 -8.43 2.26 16.76
CA LEU A 105 -7.00 2.38 16.53
C LEU A 105 -6.77 2.56 15.02
N ARG A 106 -6.10 3.65 14.62
CA ARG A 106 -5.91 4.03 13.22
C ARG A 106 -4.47 3.97 12.81
N PHE A 107 -4.24 3.35 11.68
CA PHE A 107 -2.95 3.20 11.03
C PHE A 107 -2.97 4.02 9.73
N PRO A 108 -2.19 5.11 9.63
CA PRO A 108 -2.17 5.94 8.43
C PRO A 108 -1.34 5.32 7.32
N TYR A 109 -1.79 5.57 6.10
CA TYR A 109 -1.06 5.25 4.88
C TYR A 109 -0.77 6.54 4.12
N PHE A 110 0.43 6.63 3.57
CA PHE A 110 0.95 7.83 2.95
C PHE A 110 1.20 7.61 1.46
N ASP A 111 1.06 8.68 0.67
CA ASP A 111 1.52 8.67 -0.71
C ASP A 111 3.02 8.97 -0.82
N GLY A 112 3.56 8.90 -2.04
CA GLY A 112 4.96 9.20 -2.32
C GLY A 112 5.39 10.64 -2.00
N SER A 113 4.44 11.55 -1.75
CA SER A 113 4.70 12.93 -1.32
C SER A 113 4.65 13.11 0.20
N GLY A 114 4.42 12.04 0.97
CA GLY A 114 4.30 12.08 2.43
C GLY A 114 2.96 12.60 2.95
N ARG A 115 1.92 12.66 2.11
CA ARG A 115 0.57 13.04 2.53
C ARG A 115 -0.23 11.80 2.92
N ILE A 116 -1.04 11.92 3.99
CA ILE A 116 -1.95 10.85 4.38
C ILE A 116 -3.03 10.67 3.30
N LYS A 117 -3.13 9.47 2.76
CA LYS A 117 -4.15 9.07 1.78
C LYS A 117 -5.34 8.39 2.43
N GLY A 118 -5.14 7.72 3.54
CA GLY A 118 -6.18 7.00 4.23
C GLY A 118 -5.69 6.34 5.50
N PHE A 119 -6.61 5.67 6.15
CA PHE A 119 -6.36 4.92 7.37
C PHE A 119 -6.93 3.51 7.27
N LYS A 120 -6.18 2.55 7.76
CA LYS A 120 -6.74 1.29 8.20
C LYS A 120 -7.13 1.44 9.66
N THR A 121 -8.38 1.18 9.98
CA THR A 121 -8.95 1.41 11.30
C THR A 121 -9.35 0.09 11.92
N LYS A 122 -8.85 -0.17 13.11
CA LYS A 122 -9.15 -1.38 13.89
C LYS A 122 -10.10 -1.03 15.04
N THR A 123 -11.20 -1.78 15.14
CA THR A 123 -12.15 -1.67 16.25
C THR A 123 -11.75 -2.56 17.43
N LYS A 124 -12.36 -2.34 18.61
CA LYS A 124 -12.20 -3.23 19.77
C LYS A 124 -12.66 -4.67 19.49
N LEU A 125 -13.58 -4.87 18.55
CA LEU A 125 -14.09 -6.18 18.11
C LEU A 125 -13.20 -6.86 17.06
N LYS A 126 -11.97 -6.36 16.83
CA LYS A 126 -11.03 -6.87 15.84
C LYS A 126 -11.51 -6.77 14.38
N SER A 127 -12.56 -6.00 14.09
CA SER A 127 -12.93 -5.68 12.71
C SER A 127 -12.07 -4.54 12.17
N PHE A 128 -11.83 -4.59 10.85
CA PHE A 128 -11.08 -3.56 10.15
C PHE A 128 -12.00 -2.76 9.23
N LYS A 129 -11.76 -1.46 9.16
CA LYS A 129 -12.36 -0.56 8.17
C LYS A 129 -11.26 0.22 7.50
N TYR A 130 -11.51 0.63 6.27
CA TYR A 130 -10.62 1.48 5.52
C TYR A 130 -11.30 2.83 5.31
N GLU A 131 -10.61 3.91 5.62
CA GLU A 131 -11.06 5.29 5.46
C GLU A 131 -10.14 5.98 4.47
N GLY A 132 -10.70 6.59 3.42
CA GLY A 132 -9.91 7.15 2.33
C GLY A 132 -9.36 6.07 1.38
N HIS A 133 -8.30 6.40 0.65
CA HIS A 133 -7.62 5.44 -0.22
C HIS A 133 -6.57 4.68 0.58
N THR A 134 -6.77 3.38 0.73
CA THR A 134 -5.73 2.49 1.22
C THR A 134 -4.74 2.31 0.10
N THR A 135 -3.60 2.88 0.33
CA THR A 135 -2.61 3.09 -0.69
C THR A 135 -1.88 1.83 -1.06
N ASP A 136 -1.21 1.90 -2.15
CA ASP A 136 -0.30 0.92 -2.67
C ASP A 136 1.07 0.93 -1.96
N THR A 137 1.14 1.42 -0.72
CA THR A 137 2.37 1.48 0.09
C THR A 137 2.31 0.54 1.28
N LEU A 138 3.47 0.11 1.78
CA LEU A 138 3.55 -0.62 3.05
C LEU A 138 3.30 0.35 4.22
N PHE A 139 2.72 -0.15 5.29
CA PHE A 139 2.59 0.64 6.52
C PHE A 139 3.99 0.97 7.08
N GLY A 140 4.21 2.22 7.44
CA GLY A 140 5.51 2.70 7.93
C GLY A 140 6.55 2.97 6.85
N GLN A 141 6.29 2.70 5.57
CA GLN A 141 7.23 2.91 4.47
C GLN A 141 7.77 4.33 4.40
N HIS A 142 6.93 5.34 4.64
CA HIS A 142 7.29 6.76 4.62
C HIS A 142 8.34 7.17 5.67
N LEU A 143 8.64 6.31 6.64
CA LEU A 143 9.59 6.56 7.72
C LEU A 143 11.04 6.25 7.35
N PHE A 144 11.23 5.49 6.27
CA PHE A 144 12.53 4.91 5.95
C PHE A 144 12.96 5.28 4.53
N PRO A 145 14.27 5.40 4.29
CA PRO A 145 14.79 5.68 2.95
C PRO A 145 14.58 4.50 2.01
N ASN A 146 14.65 4.77 0.68
CA ASN A 146 14.48 3.74 -0.36
C ASN A 146 15.67 2.77 -0.47
N SER A 147 16.60 2.80 0.46
CA SER A 147 17.79 1.94 0.46
C SER A 147 18.35 1.77 1.86
N GLY A 148 19.05 0.67 2.09
CA GLY A 148 19.66 0.40 3.36
C GLY A 148 20.25 -1.00 3.46
N LYS A 149 20.80 -1.32 4.64
CA LYS A 149 21.35 -2.65 4.89
C LYS A 149 20.23 -3.69 5.02
N ARG A 150 19.16 -3.37 5.78
CA ARG A 150 18.09 -4.33 6.09
C ARG A 150 16.76 -3.62 6.27
N ILE A 151 15.70 -4.26 5.83
CA ILE A 151 14.32 -3.92 6.14
C ILE A 151 13.55 -5.18 6.55
N VAL A 152 12.64 -5.05 7.51
CA VAL A 152 11.78 -6.15 7.97
C VAL A 152 10.35 -5.88 7.56
N ILE A 153 9.70 -6.86 6.95
CA ILE A 153 8.29 -6.80 6.54
C ILE A 153 7.49 -7.73 7.43
N PHE A 154 6.58 -7.17 8.22
CA PHE A 154 5.63 -7.89 9.06
C PHE A 154 4.28 -8.06 8.35
N GLU A 155 3.46 -8.98 8.86
CA GLU A 155 2.11 -9.17 8.33
C GLU A 155 1.17 -8.04 8.76
N GLY A 156 1.25 -7.58 10.01
CA GLY A 156 0.36 -6.59 10.61
C GLY A 156 1.04 -5.32 11.10
N GLU A 157 0.27 -4.23 11.18
CA GLU A 157 0.77 -2.91 11.58
C GLU A 157 1.28 -2.89 13.02
N LEU A 158 0.61 -3.61 13.92
CA LEU A 158 1.05 -3.72 15.31
C LEU A 158 2.32 -4.53 15.47
N ASP A 159 2.55 -5.51 14.58
CA ASP A 159 3.77 -6.31 14.60
C ASP A 159 4.97 -5.48 14.12
N ALA A 160 4.79 -4.66 13.08
CA ALA A 160 5.82 -3.71 12.65
C ALA A 160 6.16 -2.70 13.75
N ALA A 161 5.16 -2.17 14.45
CA ALA A 161 5.39 -1.26 15.58
C ALA A 161 6.04 -1.97 16.77
N SER A 162 5.68 -3.24 17.04
CA SER A 162 6.30 -4.05 18.09
C SER A 162 7.75 -4.41 17.76
N GLY A 163 8.02 -4.78 16.52
CA GLY A 163 9.37 -4.99 16.03
C GLY A 163 10.25 -3.73 16.17
N TYR A 164 9.71 -2.56 15.81
CA TYR A 164 10.41 -1.29 15.95
C TYR A 164 10.71 -0.96 17.42
N GLU A 165 9.76 -1.19 18.32
CA GLU A 165 9.95 -1.02 19.78
C GLU A 165 11.08 -1.93 20.29
N ALA A 166 11.09 -3.20 19.87
CA ALA A 166 12.08 -4.18 20.33
C ALA A 166 13.48 -3.95 19.73
N MET A 167 13.56 -3.58 18.45
CA MET A 167 14.81 -3.47 17.68
C MET A 167 15.35 -2.04 17.61
N ASN A 168 14.70 -1.09 18.25
CA ASN A 168 15.13 0.29 18.43
C ASN A 168 15.69 0.96 17.17
N GLY A 169 14.81 1.21 16.22
CA GLY A 169 15.12 2.07 15.07
C GLY A 169 15.44 1.37 13.74
N TRP A 170 15.35 0.06 13.68
CA TRP A 170 15.47 -0.64 12.40
C TRP A 170 14.29 -0.35 11.47
N PRO A 171 14.50 -0.35 10.14
CA PRO A 171 13.39 -0.24 9.18
C PRO A 171 12.41 -1.40 9.32
N MET A 172 11.22 -1.09 9.84
CA MET A 172 10.14 -2.02 10.10
C MET A 172 8.88 -1.54 9.40
N VAL A 173 8.34 -2.35 8.51
CA VAL A 173 7.13 -2.07 7.72
C VAL A 173 6.16 -3.24 7.80
N SER A 174 4.91 -3.05 7.41
CA SER A 174 3.99 -4.18 7.29
C SER A 174 3.11 -4.12 6.04
N LEU A 175 2.50 -5.26 5.74
CA LEU A 175 1.53 -5.40 4.67
C LEU A 175 0.26 -4.59 4.98
N PRO A 176 -0.30 -3.87 4.00
CA PRO A 176 -1.55 -3.13 4.20
C PRO A 176 -2.78 -4.03 4.29
N HIS A 177 -2.77 -5.17 3.59
CA HIS A 177 -3.96 -6.04 3.46
C HIS A 177 -3.75 -7.44 4.05
N GLY A 178 -2.64 -7.66 4.79
CA GLY A 178 -2.31 -8.95 5.41
C GLY A 178 -1.89 -10.05 4.42
N ALA A 179 -1.78 -11.29 4.92
CA ALA A 179 -1.23 -12.42 4.18
C ALA A 179 -1.90 -12.71 2.83
N ALA A 180 -3.22 -12.60 2.75
CA ALA A 180 -3.98 -12.95 1.54
C ALA A 180 -3.59 -12.12 0.30
N SER A 181 -3.14 -10.89 0.48
CA SER A 181 -2.73 -9.96 -0.60
C SER A 181 -1.22 -9.73 -0.63
N ALA A 182 -0.45 -10.40 0.21
CA ALA A 182 0.97 -10.14 0.46
C ALA A 182 1.81 -10.05 -0.82
N LYS A 183 1.66 -11.02 -1.73
CA LYS A 183 2.38 -11.05 -3.00
C LYS A 183 2.12 -9.80 -3.83
N LYS A 184 0.84 -9.42 -4.00
CA LYS A 184 0.43 -8.26 -4.80
C LYS A 184 0.93 -6.96 -4.16
N ASP A 185 0.80 -6.84 -2.84
CA ASP A 185 1.22 -5.66 -2.10
C ASP A 185 2.76 -5.46 -2.20
N VAL A 186 3.53 -6.54 -2.03
CA VAL A 186 4.99 -6.49 -2.13
C VAL A 186 5.45 -6.24 -3.57
N GLN A 187 4.81 -6.84 -4.58
CA GLN A 187 5.16 -6.60 -5.98
C GLN A 187 5.12 -5.11 -6.36
N LYS A 188 4.14 -4.37 -5.86
CA LYS A 188 4.02 -2.92 -6.07
C LYS A 188 5.16 -2.14 -5.40
N GLN A 189 5.79 -2.72 -4.37
CA GLN A 189 6.85 -2.07 -3.59
C GLN A 189 8.26 -2.55 -3.95
N ILE A 190 8.43 -3.35 -4.99
CA ILE A 190 9.75 -3.76 -5.47
C ILE A 190 10.69 -2.56 -5.71
N PRO A 191 10.25 -1.43 -6.32
CA PRO A 191 11.11 -0.26 -6.50
C PRO A 191 11.67 0.33 -5.19
N PHE A 192 10.90 0.25 -4.10
CA PHE A 192 11.34 0.65 -2.76
C PHE A 192 12.24 -0.41 -2.12
N LEU A 193 11.84 -1.67 -2.20
CA LEU A 193 12.49 -2.78 -1.48
C LEU A 193 13.83 -3.18 -2.10
N GLN A 194 14.00 -3.06 -3.41
CA GLN A 194 15.23 -3.47 -4.11
C GLN A 194 16.47 -2.66 -3.72
N GLY A 195 16.30 -1.51 -3.06
CA GLY A 195 17.40 -0.72 -2.51
C GLY A 195 17.99 -1.28 -1.21
N TYR A 196 17.37 -2.29 -0.62
CA TYR A 196 17.86 -2.93 0.60
C TYR A 196 18.70 -4.17 0.28
N GLN A 197 19.79 -4.37 1.01
CA GLN A 197 20.65 -5.53 0.85
C GLN A 197 20.01 -6.80 1.39
N GLU A 198 19.22 -6.67 2.47
CA GLU A 198 18.48 -7.77 3.08
C GLU A 198 17.02 -7.34 3.32
N ILE A 199 16.10 -8.20 2.89
CA ILE A 199 14.66 -8.07 3.12
C ILE A 199 14.25 -9.24 3.98
N VAL A 200 13.89 -8.97 5.23
CA VAL A 200 13.47 -10.01 6.18
C VAL A 200 11.95 -10.11 6.16
N LEU A 201 11.43 -11.29 5.84
CA LEU A 201 10.01 -11.60 5.94
C LEU A 201 9.74 -12.17 7.33
N PHE A 202 8.87 -11.51 8.08
CA PHE A 202 8.54 -11.88 9.45
C PHE A 202 7.01 -11.97 9.60
N PHE A 203 6.43 -12.99 8.97
CA PHE A 203 4.99 -13.22 8.94
C PHE A 203 4.58 -14.22 10.02
N ASP A 204 3.27 -14.30 10.28
CA ASP A 204 2.70 -15.20 11.27
C ASP A 204 3.06 -16.66 10.99
N LYS A 205 3.15 -17.47 12.03
CA LYS A 205 3.49 -18.91 11.90
C LYS A 205 2.36 -19.80 11.38
N ASP A 206 1.17 -19.25 11.15
CA ASP A 206 0.06 -20.04 10.66
C ASP A 206 0.21 -20.38 9.15
N ASP A 207 -0.70 -21.20 8.63
CA ASP A 207 -0.64 -21.66 7.24
C ASP A 207 -0.75 -20.53 6.23
N GLN A 208 -1.48 -19.46 6.56
CA GLN A 208 -1.61 -18.30 5.69
C GLN A 208 -0.31 -17.51 5.64
N GLY A 209 0.31 -17.26 6.78
CA GLY A 209 1.60 -16.58 6.85
C GLY A 209 2.72 -17.36 6.17
N ARG A 210 2.78 -18.69 6.35
CA ARG A 210 3.75 -19.54 5.63
C ARG A 210 3.58 -19.45 4.11
N LYS A 211 2.35 -19.60 3.63
CA LYS A 211 2.05 -19.47 2.19
C LYS A 211 2.37 -18.08 1.65
N ALA A 212 2.06 -17.04 2.39
CA ALA A 212 2.39 -15.67 2.03
C ALA A 212 3.91 -15.47 1.96
N THR A 213 4.68 -16.01 2.91
CA THR A 213 6.14 -15.97 2.92
C THR A 213 6.73 -16.56 1.65
N GLU A 214 6.30 -17.77 1.25
CA GLU A 214 6.75 -18.42 0.01
C GLU A 214 6.42 -17.59 -1.23
N GLN A 215 5.20 -17.08 -1.31
CA GLN A 215 4.73 -16.29 -2.45
C GLN A 215 5.47 -14.95 -2.57
N VAL A 216 5.79 -14.30 -1.46
CA VAL A 216 6.53 -13.03 -1.41
C VAL A 216 8.01 -13.27 -1.71
N ALA A 217 8.61 -14.30 -1.13
CA ALA A 217 10.01 -14.63 -1.41
C ALA A 217 10.26 -14.91 -2.91
N ALA A 218 9.28 -15.51 -3.59
CA ALA A 218 9.38 -15.82 -5.02
C ALA A 218 9.36 -14.58 -5.95
N VAL A 219 8.93 -13.42 -5.47
CA VAL A 219 8.84 -12.18 -6.29
C VAL A 219 9.89 -11.14 -5.92
N LEU A 220 10.60 -11.32 -4.84
CA LEU A 220 11.68 -10.45 -4.42
C LEU A 220 13.02 -10.83 -5.08
N PRO A 221 14.01 -9.91 -5.16
CA PRO A 221 15.31 -10.19 -5.77
C PRO A 221 16.00 -11.39 -5.10
N GLN A 222 16.54 -12.28 -5.91
CA GLN A 222 17.23 -13.48 -5.41
C GLN A 222 18.43 -13.10 -4.52
N GLY A 223 18.61 -13.84 -3.44
CA GLY A 223 19.71 -13.66 -2.49
C GLY A 223 19.52 -12.53 -1.48
N THR A 224 18.47 -11.71 -1.62
CA THR A 224 18.20 -10.62 -0.65
C THR A 224 17.25 -11.04 0.47
N VAL A 225 16.46 -12.09 0.25
CA VAL A 225 15.39 -12.50 1.19
C VAL A 225 15.95 -13.33 2.33
N LYS A 226 15.55 -12.97 3.53
CA LYS A 226 15.69 -13.76 4.76
C LYS A 226 14.31 -14.02 5.33
N ILE A 227 14.14 -15.14 6.01
CA ILE A 227 12.89 -15.49 6.67
C ILE A 227 13.18 -15.57 8.17
N ALA A 228 12.40 -14.87 8.97
CA ALA A 228 12.46 -14.89 10.42
C ALA A 228 11.18 -15.48 11.00
N HIS A 229 11.32 -16.23 12.05
CA HIS A 229 10.22 -16.80 12.83
C HIS A 229 10.53 -16.64 14.31
N LEU A 230 9.50 -16.40 15.10
CA LEU A 230 9.61 -16.47 16.55
C LEU A 230 9.65 -17.95 17.00
N GLU A 231 10.35 -18.20 18.09
CA GLU A 231 10.22 -19.49 18.80
C GLU A 231 8.90 -19.55 19.58
N ASP A 232 8.47 -20.77 19.89
CA ASP A 232 7.30 -20.96 20.73
C ASP A 232 7.54 -20.35 22.14
N PRO A 233 6.52 -19.78 22.78
CA PRO A 233 5.08 -19.90 22.44
C PRO A 233 4.52 -18.79 21.54
N TYR A 234 5.33 -17.86 21.04
CA TYR A 234 4.85 -16.64 20.37
C TYR A 234 4.40 -16.89 18.94
N LYS A 235 3.25 -16.33 18.59
CA LYS A 235 2.68 -16.40 17.25
C LYS A 235 3.25 -15.26 16.36
N ASP A 236 3.31 -14.06 16.91
CA ASP A 236 3.69 -12.82 16.23
C ASP A 236 4.52 -11.90 17.14
N ALA A 237 5.13 -10.87 16.56
CA ALA A 237 5.97 -9.94 17.31
C ALA A 237 5.20 -9.18 18.40
N SER A 238 3.93 -8.91 18.18
CA SER A 238 3.09 -8.24 19.16
C SER A 238 2.83 -9.14 20.39
N ASP A 239 2.71 -10.45 20.22
CA ASP A 239 2.54 -11.40 21.33
C ASP A 239 3.81 -11.41 22.21
N ALA A 240 4.99 -11.50 21.61
CA ALA A 240 6.27 -11.49 22.33
C ALA A 240 6.47 -10.18 23.13
N LEU A 241 6.14 -9.04 22.53
CA LEU A 241 6.24 -7.76 23.22
C LEU A 241 5.23 -7.63 24.37
N GLN A 242 4.01 -8.12 24.19
CA GLN A 242 2.98 -8.15 25.25
C GLN A 242 3.42 -8.97 26.46
N ASP A 243 4.12 -10.06 26.22
CA ASP A 243 4.69 -10.92 27.27
C ASP A 243 6.00 -10.37 27.88
N ASN A 244 6.36 -9.12 27.53
CA ASN A 244 7.59 -8.48 28.00
C ASN A 244 8.88 -9.19 27.57
N ASN A 245 8.86 -9.84 26.45
CA ASN A 245 10.03 -10.52 25.89
C ASN A 245 10.46 -9.92 24.54
N PRO A 246 11.02 -8.68 24.51
CA PRO A 246 11.50 -8.08 23.28
C PRO A 246 12.69 -8.84 22.68
N ASP A 247 13.43 -9.61 23.49
CA ASP A 247 14.60 -10.36 23.03
C ASP A 247 14.20 -11.50 22.07
N ALA A 248 12.98 -12.03 22.18
CA ALA A 248 12.47 -13.01 21.24
C ALA A 248 12.32 -12.45 19.81
N ILE A 249 12.24 -11.12 19.66
CA ILE A 249 12.09 -10.44 18.37
C ILE A 249 13.46 -10.10 17.74
N ARG A 250 14.52 -10.03 18.53
CA ARG A 250 15.90 -9.67 18.14
C ARG A 250 16.65 -10.79 17.49
#